data_73e39c61d761b6a4926fbb8dd02410f5
#
_entry.id   73e39c61d761b6a4926fbb8dd02410f5
#
_cell.length_a   1.000
_cell.length_b   1.000
_cell.length_c   1.000
_cell.angle_alpha   90.00
_cell.angle_beta   90.00
_cell.angle_gamma   90.00
#
_symmetry.space_group_name_H-M   'P 1'
#
loop_
_entity.id
_entity.type
_entity.pdbx_description
1 polymer ?
#
loop_
_entity_poly.entity_id
_entity_poly.type
_entity_poly.pdbx_seq_one_letter_code
_entity_poly.pdbx_strand_id
1 'polypeptide(L)'
;MGQHFLTSPSYARKIAEAVPEKAGKEKVLEIGPGKGVLTKYLAKQDTNFKVVEADQDMVAYLIDHKVLQQDQIIFLDFLKLNLLKVFDGQPFCLIGNYPYNISSQILIKMVNHAEMVPEMVGMFQKEVADRVVAQPGSKTYGVISVLVQAHYDGETIID
;
A
#
# COMPACT_ATOMS: atom_id res chain seq x y z
N MET A 1 7.45 -17.16 -6.08
CA MET A 1 7.27 -16.16 -5.04
C MET A 1 6.49 -14.97 -5.57
N GLY A 2 5.53 -14.49 -4.82
CA GLY A 2 4.68 -13.38 -5.24
C GLY A 2 5.18 -12.00 -4.83
N GLN A 3 6.39 -11.89 -4.32
CA GLN A 3 6.90 -10.61 -3.83
C GLN A 3 8.23 -10.26 -4.47
N HIS A 4 8.37 -8.97 -4.77
CA HIS A 4 9.64 -8.36 -5.12
C HIS A 4 10.13 -7.57 -3.92
N PHE A 5 11.33 -7.84 -3.47
CA PHE A 5 11.90 -7.11 -2.37
C PHE A 5 12.43 -5.77 -2.87
N LEU A 6 12.05 -4.73 -2.16
CA LEU A 6 12.54 -3.39 -2.40
C LEU A 6 13.96 -3.30 -1.84
N THR A 7 14.96 -3.34 -2.72
CA THR A 7 16.37 -3.38 -2.31
C THR A 7 17.04 -2.01 -2.32
N SER A 8 16.46 -1.04 -3.04
CA SER A 8 17.05 0.29 -3.15
C SER A 8 16.50 1.24 -2.08
N PRO A 9 17.33 1.72 -1.14
CA PRO A 9 16.88 2.71 -0.15
C PRO A 9 16.35 4.00 -0.78
N SER A 10 16.90 4.42 -1.92
CA SER A 10 16.43 5.63 -2.60
C SER A 10 15.02 5.48 -3.14
N TYR A 11 14.66 4.30 -3.65
CA TYR A 11 13.30 4.03 -4.10
C TYR A 11 12.32 3.98 -2.94
N ALA A 12 12.71 3.30 -1.85
CA ALA A 12 11.88 3.23 -0.66
C ALA A 12 11.56 4.62 -0.12
N ARG A 13 12.56 5.48 -0.02
CA ARG A 13 12.39 6.85 0.44
C ARG A 13 11.48 7.64 -0.50
N LYS A 14 11.67 7.51 -1.80
CA LYS A 14 10.85 8.22 -2.78
C LYS A 14 9.38 7.81 -2.70
N ILE A 15 9.11 6.52 -2.51
CA ILE A 15 7.75 6.01 -2.34
C ILE A 15 7.15 6.55 -1.04
N ALA A 16 7.89 6.54 0.05
CA ALA A 16 7.42 7.08 1.33
C ALA A 16 7.11 8.58 1.24
N GLU A 17 7.93 9.32 0.53
CA GLU A 17 7.75 10.77 0.33
C GLU A 17 6.54 11.08 -0.57
N ALA A 18 6.07 10.11 -1.36
CA ALA A 18 4.90 10.28 -2.21
C ALA A 18 3.58 10.24 -1.42
N VAL A 19 3.62 9.91 -0.13
CA VAL A 19 2.43 10.01 0.73
C VAL A 19 1.99 11.48 0.75
N PRO A 20 0.75 11.77 0.34
CA PRO A 20 0.33 13.14 0.13
C PRO A 20 0.34 13.98 1.40
N GLU A 21 0.63 15.27 1.24
CA GLU A 21 0.65 16.22 2.34
C GLU A 21 -0.73 16.80 2.67
N LYS A 22 -1.79 16.19 2.14
CA LYS A 22 -3.17 16.66 2.32
C LYS A 22 -3.86 15.91 3.45
N ALA A 23 -5.07 16.34 3.79
CA ALA A 23 -5.91 15.66 4.77
C ALA A 23 -6.05 14.17 4.45
N GLY A 24 -5.90 13.32 5.47
CA GLY A 24 -5.88 11.86 5.34
C GLY A 24 -4.48 11.27 5.41
N LYS A 25 -3.44 12.03 5.11
CA LYS A 25 -2.05 11.56 5.20
C LYS A 25 -1.62 11.26 6.63
N GLU A 26 -2.30 11.87 7.59
CA GLU A 26 -2.02 11.62 8.99
C GLU A 26 -2.36 10.21 9.42
N LYS A 27 -3.08 9.46 8.60
CA LYS A 27 -3.41 8.06 8.82
C LYS A 27 -2.91 7.25 7.64
N VAL A 28 -1.95 6.37 7.89
CA VAL A 28 -1.26 5.61 6.85
C VAL A 28 -1.25 4.14 7.23
N LEU A 29 -1.67 3.28 6.31
CA LEU A 29 -1.59 1.83 6.44
C LEU A 29 -0.66 1.26 5.38
N GLU A 30 0.37 0.54 5.82
CA GLU A 30 1.25 -0.20 4.91
C GLU A 30 0.85 -1.65 4.83
N ILE A 31 0.75 -2.19 3.61
CA ILE A 31 0.51 -3.62 3.38
C ILE A 31 1.83 -4.34 3.20
N GLY A 32 2.01 -5.42 3.96
CA GLY A 32 3.11 -6.34 3.77
C GLY A 32 4.48 -5.70 3.97
N PRO A 33 4.76 -5.13 5.14
CA PRO A 33 6.02 -4.43 5.39
C PRO A 33 7.26 -5.32 5.26
N GLY A 34 7.12 -6.64 5.38
CA GLY A 34 8.26 -7.56 5.34
C GLY A 34 9.28 -7.19 6.40
N LYS A 35 10.53 -7.00 6.01
CA LYS A 35 11.61 -6.60 6.91
C LYS A 35 11.69 -5.10 7.15
N GLY A 36 10.70 -4.35 6.68
CA GLY A 36 10.58 -2.94 7.02
C GLY A 36 11.41 -1.97 6.19
N VAL A 37 11.76 -2.34 4.95
CA VAL A 37 12.57 -1.46 4.09
C VAL A 37 11.86 -0.13 3.83
N LEU A 38 10.58 -0.19 3.51
CA LEU A 38 9.74 0.99 3.34
C LEU A 38 9.27 1.53 4.69
N THR A 39 8.94 0.63 5.60
CA THR A 39 8.36 0.90 6.91
C THR A 39 9.20 1.88 7.74
N LYS A 40 10.52 1.71 7.73
CA LYS A 40 11.41 2.55 8.54
C LYS A 40 11.37 4.02 8.13
N TYR A 41 11.08 4.32 6.87
CA TYR A 41 10.91 5.71 6.43
C TYR A 41 9.53 6.24 6.82
N LEU A 42 8.50 5.42 6.69
CA LEU A 42 7.13 5.80 7.06
C LEU A 42 6.98 6.02 8.56
N ALA A 43 7.62 5.18 9.36
CA ALA A 43 7.55 5.27 10.83
C ALA A 43 8.17 6.56 11.38
N LYS A 44 9.04 7.21 10.62
CA LYS A 44 9.66 8.48 11.02
C LYS A 44 8.82 9.70 10.66
N GLN A 45 7.78 9.53 9.87
CA GLN A 45 6.89 10.62 9.50
C GLN A 45 5.92 10.93 10.64
N ASP A 46 5.43 12.16 10.68
CA ASP A 46 4.45 12.58 11.68
C ASP A 46 3.05 12.16 11.25
N THR A 47 2.79 10.86 11.37
CA THR A 47 1.50 10.26 10.98
C THR A 47 1.07 9.23 12.01
N ASN A 48 -0.22 8.89 12.01
CA ASN A 48 -0.72 7.71 12.70
C ASN A 48 -0.51 6.52 11.76
N PHE A 49 0.58 5.80 11.98
CA PHE A 49 1.06 4.78 11.06
C PHE A 49 0.83 3.38 11.62
N LYS A 50 0.23 2.52 10.79
CA LYS A 50 0.03 1.10 11.10
C LYS A 50 0.43 0.26 9.90
N VAL A 51 0.69 -1.01 10.16
CA VAL A 51 0.96 -2.00 9.11
C VAL A 51 0.04 -3.20 9.28
N VAL A 52 -0.25 -3.87 8.17
CA VAL A 52 -0.93 -5.16 8.16
C VAL A 52 0.01 -6.19 7.54
N GLU A 53 0.28 -7.27 8.27
CA GLU A 53 1.22 -8.31 7.90
C GLU A 53 0.66 -9.68 8.25
N ALA A 54 0.65 -10.60 7.29
CA ALA A 54 0.10 -11.94 7.47
C ALA A 54 1.16 -12.97 7.91
N ASP A 55 2.45 -12.63 7.77
CA ASP A 55 3.55 -13.53 8.10
C ASP A 55 4.03 -13.28 9.54
N GLN A 56 3.84 -14.30 10.39
CA GLN A 56 4.22 -14.20 11.80
C GLN A 56 5.72 -13.92 11.99
N ASP A 57 6.56 -14.47 11.14
CA ASP A 57 8.02 -14.24 11.24
C ASP A 57 8.37 -12.78 10.94
N MET A 58 7.67 -12.17 10.00
CA MET A 58 7.88 -10.75 9.68
C MET A 58 7.39 -9.86 10.81
N VAL A 59 6.27 -10.19 11.44
CA VAL A 59 5.78 -9.47 12.62
C VAL A 59 6.82 -9.52 13.74
N ALA A 60 7.34 -10.70 14.04
CA ALA A 60 8.37 -10.88 15.05
C ALA A 60 9.64 -10.08 14.71
N TYR A 61 10.04 -10.09 13.44
CA TYR A 61 11.21 -9.34 12.98
C TYR A 61 11.05 -7.84 13.24
N LEU A 62 9.90 -7.28 12.89
CA LEU A 62 9.65 -5.85 13.06
C LEU A 62 9.69 -5.41 14.53
N ILE A 63 9.17 -6.24 15.42
CA ILE A 63 9.18 -5.98 16.86
C ILE A 63 10.59 -6.14 17.42
N ASP A 64 11.27 -7.23 17.11
CA ASP A 64 12.60 -7.55 17.65
C ASP A 64 13.65 -6.53 17.22
N HIS A 65 13.53 -6.01 15.99
CA HIS A 65 14.45 -4.99 15.48
C HIS A 65 13.99 -3.56 15.79
N LYS A 66 12.94 -3.42 16.60
CA LYS A 66 12.41 -2.12 17.05
C LYS A 66 12.03 -1.19 15.90
N VAL A 67 11.60 -1.78 14.79
CA VAL A 67 11.08 -1.00 13.65
C VAL A 67 9.73 -0.42 14.00
N LEU A 68 8.87 -1.23 14.63
CA LEU A 68 7.53 -0.84 15.05
C LEU A 68 7.22 -1.39 16.44
N GLN A 69 6.25 -0.77 17.09
CA GLN A 69 5.65 -1.28 18.32
C GLN A 69 4.49 -2.21 18.00
N GLN A 70 4.15 -3.08 18.92
CA GLN A 70 3.12 -4.10 18.70
C GLN A 70 1.75 -3.50 18.36
N ASP A 71 1.40 -2.36 18.95
CA ASP A 71 0.12 -1.69 18.70
C ASP A 71 0.01 -1.08 17.29
N GLN A 72 1.12 -1.00 16.56
CA GLN A 72 1.15 -0.53 15.18
C GLN A 72 1.00 -1.65 14.16
N ILE A 73 0.95 -2.91 14.61
CA ILE A 73 0.96 -4.09 13.72
C ILE A 73 -0.37 -4.82 13.81
N ILE A 74 -1.03 -4.98 12.66
CA ILE A 74 -2.22 -5.80 12.52
C ILE A 74 -1.78 -7.13 11.90
N PHE A 75 -1.83 -8.20 12.68
CA PHE A 75 -1.45 -9.53 12.21
C PHE A 75 -2.65 -10.19 11.53
N LEU A 76 -2.75 -9.99 10.23
CA LEU A 76 -3.90 -10.46 9.45
C LEU A 76 -3.57 -10.41 7.96
N ASP A 77 -4.27 -11.24 7.17
CA ASP A 77 -4.27 -11.11 5.72
C ASP A 77 -5.07 -9.85 5.34
N PHE A 78 -4.48 -8.96 4.55
CA PHE A 78 -5.14 -7.73 4.14
C PHE A 78 -6.50 -7.98 3.48
N LEU A 79 -6.63 -9.06 2.71
CA LEU A 79 -7.89 -9.39 2.02
C LEU A 79 -9.01 -9.72 2.98
N LYS A 80 -8.69 -10.06 4.23
CA LYS A 80 -9.67 -10.35 5.30
C LYS A 80 -9.86 -9.19 6.27
N LEU A 81 -9.10 -8.11 6.11
CA LEU A 81 -9.13 -6.97 7.02
C LEU A 81 -10.39 -6.14 6.78
N ASN A 82 -11.06 -5.76 7.87
CA ASN A 82 -12.14 -4.78 7.83
C ASN A 82 -11.52 -3.38 7.87
N LEU A 83 -11.57 -2.69 6.74
CA LEU A 83 -10.93 -1.37 6.60
C LEU A 83 -11.52 -0.31 7.53
N LEU A 84 -12.79 -0.45 7.91
CA LEU A 84 -13.44 0.49 8.84
C LEU A 84 -12.83 0.43 10.24
N LYS A 85 -12.20 -0.69 10.60
CA LYS A 85 -11.65 -0.88 11.95
C LYS A 85 -10.21 -0.41 12.11
N VAL A 86 -9.53 -0.12 11.02
CA VAL A 86 -8.09 0.21 11.08
C VAL A 86 -7.86 1.52 11.83
N PHE A 87 -8.64 2.54 11.51
CA PHE A 87 -8.54 3.87 12.10
C PHE A 87 -9.92 4.38 12.55
N ASP A 88 -10.70 3.50 13.14
CA ASP A 88 -12.01 3.84 13.75
C ASP A 88 -12.94 4.60 12.78
N GLY A 89 -13.03 4.13 11.56
CA GLY A 89 -13.89 4.71 10.54
C GLY A 89 -13.32 5.91 9.82
N GLN A 90 -12.09 6.30 10.11
CA GLN A 90 -11.43 7.43 9.44
C GLN A 90 -10.75 6.98 8.15
N PRO A 91 -10.81 7.80 7.09
CA PRO A 91 -10.06 7.53 5.86
C PRO A 91 -8.55 7.52 6.07
N PHE A 92 -7.84 6.77 5.24
CA PHE A 92 -6.39 6.65 5.34
C PHE A 92 -5.74 6.45 3.96
N CYS A 93 -4.44 6.73 3.90
CA CYS A 93 -3.61 6.44 2.74
C CYS A 93 -3.11 5.00 2.82
N LEU A 94 -3.22 4.26 1.74
CA LEU A 94 -2.72 2.89 1.64
C LEU A 94 -1.38 2.91 0.90
N ILE A 95 -0.38 2.22 1.45
CA ILE A 95 0.95 2.18 0.86
C ILE A 95 1.54 0.78 0.98
N GLY A 96 2.38 0.39 0.03
CA GLY A 96 3.05 -0.88 0.11
C GLY A 96 3.85 -1.26 -1.12
N ASN A 97 4.65 -2.32 -0.94
CA ASN A 97 5.24 -3.07 -2.03
C ASN A 97 4.32 -4.28 -2.23
N TYR A 98 3.36 -4.17 -3.14
CA TYR A 98 2.24 -5.11 -3.19
C TYR A 98 2.67 -6.47 -3.73
N PRO A 99 2.26 -7.57 -3.04
CA PRO A 99 2.56 -8.91 -3.52
C PRO A 99 1.99 -9.14 -4.92
N TYR A 100 2.83 -9.68 -5.79
CA TYR A 100 2.50 -9.88 -7.20
C TYR A 100 1.23 -10.71 -7.40
N ASN A 101 1.09 -11.80 -6.64
CA ASN A 101 0.01 -12.76 -6.84
C ASN A 101 -1.36 -12.29 -6.34
N ILE A 102 -1.43 -11.21 -5.57
CA ILE A 102 -2.68 -10.68 -5.03
C ILE A 102 -2.90 -9.20 -5.34
N SER A 103 -2.05 -8.60 -6.14
CA SER A 103 -2.13 -7.16 -6.42
C SER A 103 -3.47 -6.75 -7.05
N SER A 104 -4.01 -7.56 -7.95
CA SER A 104 -5.33 -7.30 -8.55
C SER A 104 -6.45 -7.35 -7.51
N GLN A 105 -6.40 -8.32 -6.57
CA GLN A 105 -7.38 -8.44 -5.50
C GLN A 105 -7.30 -7.25 -4.53
N ILE A 106 -6.09 -6.76 -4.26
CA ILE A 106 -5.89 -5.56 -3.44
C ILE A 106 -6.53 -4.35 -4.12
N LEU A 107 -6.32 -4.18 -5.42
CA LEU A 107 -6.92 -3.09 -6.18
C LEU A 107 -8.44 -3.16 -6.17
N ILE A 108 -9.01 -4.34 -6.35
CA ILE A 108 -10.46 -4.53 -6.32
C ILE A 108 -11.02 -4.18 -4.94
N LYS A 109 -10.37 -4.64 -3.88
CA LYS A 109 -10.81 -4.32 -2.52
C LYS A 109 -10.76 -2.81 -2.27
N MET A 110 -9.70 -2.15 -2.73
CA MET A 110 -9.54 -0.71 -2.58
C MET A 110 -10.64 0.05 -3.32
N VAL A 111 -10.94 -0.34 -4.55
CA VAL A 111 -11.99 0.28 -5.36
C VAL A 111 -13.36 0.17 -4.67
N ASN A 112 -13.63 -0.98 -4.07
CA ASN A 112 -14.88 -1.21 -3.35
C ASN A 112 -14.98 -0.41 -2.05
N HIS A 113 -13.87 0.18 -1.59
CA HIS A 113 -13.79 0.97 -0.36
C HIS A 113 -13.14 2.33 -0.61
N ALA A 114 -13.39 2.92 -1.78
CA ALA A 114 -12.72 4.15 -2.20
C ALA A 114 -12.93 5.32 -1.24
N GLU A 115 -14.08 5.38 -0.58
CA GLU A 115 -14.36 6.42 0.43
C GLU A 115 -13.44 6.31 1.64
N MET A 116 -13.06 5.07 1.99
CA MET A 116 -12.18 4.80 3.13
C MET A 116 -10.70 4.94 2.75
N VAL A 117 -10.36 4.67 1.48
CA VAL A 117 -9.00 4.72 0.97
C VAL A 117 -8.95 5.74 -0.18
N PRO A 118 -8.92 7.05 0.15
CA PRO A 118 -8.90 8.08 -0.88
C PRO A 118 -7.62 8.11 -1.69
N GLU A 119 -6.52 7.58 -1.15
CA GLU A 119 -5.23 7.58 -1.84
C GLU A 119 -4.49 6.28 -1.63
N MET A 120 -3.79 5.85 -2.66
CA MET A 120 -2.99 4.64 -2.65
C MET A 120 -1.64 4.92 -3.31
N VAL A 121 -0.57 4.52 -2.66
CA VAL A 121 0.79 4.65 -3.17
C VAL A 121 1.46 3.28 -3.09
N GLY A 122 2.32 2.96 -4.03
CA GLY A 122 3.08 1.73 -3.87
C GLY A 122 3.66 1.18 -5.16
N MET A 123 4.29 0.03 -5.02
CA MET A 123 4.89 -0.68 -6.13
C MET A 123 4.01 -1.84 -6.56
N PHE A 124 3.76 -1.89 -7.85
CA PHE A 124 3.16 -3.04 -8.52
C PHE A 124 4.18 -3.60 -9.50
N GLN A 125 3.99 -4.81 -9.96
CA GLN A 125 4.69 -5.25 -11.15
C GLN A 125 4.32 -4.29 -12.29
N LYS A 126 5.29 -4.07 -13.18
CA LYS A 126 5.12 -3.14 -14.31
C LYS A 126 3.85 -3.38 -15.09
N GLU A 127 3.51 -4.63 -15.36
CA GLU A 127 2.32 -4.99 -16.10
C GLU A 127 1.04 -4.50 -15.43
N VAL A 128 0.94 -4.67 -14.11
CA VAL A 128 -0.24 -4.21 -13.36
C VAL A 128 -0.27 -2.69 -13.29
N ALA A 129 0.87 -2.06 -13.02
CA ALA A 129 0.97 -0.60 -12.96
C ALA A 129 0.57 0.03 -14.30
N ASP A 130 1.02 -0.53 -15.41
CA ASP A 130 0.68 -0.04 -16.75
C ASP A 130 -0.83 -0.10 -16.99
N ARG A 131 -1.49 -1.17 -16.52
CA ARG A 131 -2.96 -1.29 -16.64
C ARG A 131 -3.69 -0.24 -15.81
N VAL A 132 -3.20 0.05 -14.61
CA VAL A 132 -3.84 1.04 -13.72
C VAL A 132 -3.88 2.41 -14.38
N VAL A 133 -2.81 2.82 -15.04
CA VAL A 133 -2.70 4.15 -15.64
C VAL A 133 -2.99 4.17 -17.15
N ALA A 134 -3.41 3.05 -17.74
CA ALA A 134 -3.62 2.93 -19.19
C ALA A 134 -4.70 3.88 -19.68
N GLN A 135 -4.49 4.41 -20.88
CA GLN A 135 -5.46 5.26 -21.56
C GLN A 135 -6.48 4.45 -22.33
N PRO A 136 -7.74 4.90 -22.44
CA PRO A 136 -8.74 4.24 -23.29
C PRO A 136 -8.22 4.05 -24.72
N GLY A 137 -8.44 2.87 -25.27
CA GLY A 137 -8.00 2.53 -26.62
C GLY A 137 -6.58 1.97 -26.71
N SER A 138 -5.80 1.98 -25.63
CA SER A 138 -4.49 1.35 -25.62
C SER A 138 -4.60 -0.15 -25.42
N LYS A 139 -3.53 -0.90 -25.77
CA LYS A 139 -3.52 -2.35 -25.64
C LYS A 139 -3.58 -2.82 -24.19
N THR A 140 -3.12 -2.01 -23.26
CA THR A 140 -3.08 -2.34 -21.83
C THR A 140 -4.35 -1.97 -21.09
N TYR A 141 -5.25 -1.19 -21.72
CA TYR A 141 -6.52 -0.79 -21.11
C TYR A 141 -7.44 -2.01 -20.96
N GLY A 142 -7.95 -2.22 -19.77
CA GLY A 142 -8.81 -3.36 -19.48
C GLY A 142 -9.67 -3.14 -18.26
N VAL A 143 -10.22 -4.23 -17.71
CA VAL A 143 -11.16 -4.16 -16.58
C VAL A 143 -10.55 -3.44 -15.37
N ILE A 144 -9.30 -3.72 -15.03
CA ILE A 144 -8.61 -3.06 -13.91
C ILE A 144 -8.51 -1.55 -14.17
N SER A 145 -8.19 -1.15 -15.41
CA SER A 145 -8.11 0.26 -15.77
C SER A 145 -9.43 0.99 -15.52
N VAL A 146 -10.53 0.38 -15.99
CA VAL A 146 -11.88 0.93 -15.82
C VAL A 146 -12.24 1.06 -14.35
N LEU A 147 -12.04 0.00 -13.56
CA LEU A 147 -12.44 -0.04 -12.16
C LEU A 147 -11.66 0.98 -11.34
N VAL A 148 -10.35 1.05 -11.53
CA VAL A 148 -9.52 1.98 -10.76
C VAL A 148 -9.78 3.43 -11.17
N GLN A 149 -9.81 3.73 -12.46
CA GLN A 149 -9.96 5.09 -12.95
C GLN A 149 -11.35 5.67 -12.72
N ALA A 150 -12.35 4.83 -12.46
CA ALA A 150 -13.67 5.30 -12.04
C ALA A 150 -13.65 5.99 -10.68
N HIS A 151 -12.64 5.73 -9.84
CA HIS A 151 -12.55 6.24 -8.47
C HIS A 151 -11.27 7.02 -8.19
N TYR A 152 -10.22 6.82 -8.98
CA TYR A 152 -8.89 7.38 -8.72
C TYR A 152 -8.26 7.94 -9.99
N ASP A 153 -7.45 8.98 -9.80
CA ASP A 153 -6.51 9.43 -10.82
C ASP A 153 -5.18 8.71 -10.61
N GLY A 154 -4.63 8.12 -11.66
CA GLY A 154 -3.40 7.34 -11.57
C GLY A 154 -2.19 8.11 -12.10
N GLU A 155 -1.07 7.96 -11.41
CA GLU A 155 0.20 8.58 -11.79
C GLU A 155 1.36 7.64 -11.51
N THR A 156 2.29 7.53 -12.47
CA THR A 156 3.52 6.78 -12.29
C THR A 156 4.59 7.70 -11.74
N ILE A 157 5.11 7.38 -10.55
CA ILE A 157 6.15 8.15 -9.86
C ILE A 157 7.53 7.68 -10.25
N ILE A 158 7.71 6.35 -10.35
CA ILE A 158 8.97 5.71 -10.74
C ILE A 158 8.63 4.64 -11.76
N ASP A 159 9.33 4.65 -12.88
CA ASP A 159 9.09 3.68 -13.95
C ASP A 159 9.87 2.37 -13.78
#